data_2b1219d6042bdf7d5a6fb6ea064ddfcd
#
_entry.id   2b1219d6042bdf7d5a6fb6ea064ddfcd
#
_cell.length_a   1.000
_cell.length_b   1.000
_cell.length_c   1.000
_cell.angle_alpha   90.00
_cell.angle_beta   90.00
_cell.angle_gamma   90.00
#
_symmetry.space_group_name_H-M   'P 1'
#
loop_
_entity.id
_entity.type
_entity.pdbx_description
1 polymer ?
#
loop_
_entity_poly.entity_id
_entity_poly.type
_entity_poly.pdbx_seq_one_letter_code
_entity_poly.pdbx_strand_id
1 'polypeptide(L)'
;MLTNNLTFVTHGTRKLGVRSTYRRILISQEHRFIFHRIPKAANSTIIKTLLAMDPMIDYGSAGYSDSKAKNKFYLHPWDLSIRDSVSARRNFYYFCFTRNPFDRTLSSYLDKFKEGDKRLLKYRKKTGSDEVPSFDEFVRYLEKGGLHEDIHWIPQTMIIPAPKKISFIGKVEKIENDLRAVTEKIFPGASYKGPVNHNPHSTGASGKREIYYSSDLIRRVARLFRKDLRLLGYGWHN
;
A
#
# COMPACT_ATOMS: atom_id res chain seq x y z
N MET A 1 -22.87 11.14 6.62
CA MET A 1 -23.21 9.80 7.19
C MET A 1 -22.21 8.80 6.65
N LEU A 2 -21.38 8.19 7.49
CA LEU A 2 -20.55 7.04 7.09
C LEU A 2 -21.54 5.87 6.95
N THR A 3 -21.89 5.53 5.72
CA THR A 3 -22.73 4.34 5.45
C THR A 3 -21.99 3.13 6.04
N ASN A 4 -22.70 2.28 6.79
CA ASN A 4 -22.21 1.01 7.37
C ASN A 4 -21.89 -0.02 6.27
N ASN A 5 -21.13 0.40 5.25
CA ASN A 5 -20.77 -0.42 4.12
C ASN A 5 -19.60 -1.35 4.50
N LEU A 6 -19.91 -2.56 4.93
CA LEU A 6 -18.93 -3.55 5.38
C LEU A 6 -18.32 -4.38 4.24
N THR A 7 -18.66 -4.08 2.98
CA THR A 7 -18.26 -4.87 1.81
C THR A 7 -16.74 -5.02 1.66
N PHE A 8 -15.97 -4.03 2.10
CA PHE A 8 -14.51 -3.99 1.98
C PHE A 8 -13.78 -4.19 3.32
N VAL A 9 -14.46 -4.68 4.34
CA VAL A 9 -13.83 -4.92 5.65
C VAL A 9 -12.77 -6.02 5.56
N THR A 10 -11.61 -5.74 6.14
CA THR A 10 -10.47 -6.66 6.28
C THR A 10 -10.07 -6.77 7.74
N HIS A 11 -9.11 -7.63 8.06
CA HIS A 11 -8.52 -7.67 9.42
C HIS A 11 -7.89 -6.32 9.81
N GLY A 12 -7.25 -5.64 8.85
CA GLY A 12 -6.70 -4.29 9.05
C GLY A 12 -7.78 -3.27 9.37
N THR A 13 -8.96 -3.37 8.77
CA THR A 13 -10.10 -2.49 9.06
C THR A 13 -10.52 -2.60 10.53
N ARG A 14 -10.56 -3.82 11.08
CA ARG A 14 -10.92 -4.06 12.49
C ARG A 14 -9.87 -3.50 13.45
N LYS A 15 -8.59 -3.48 13.08
CA LYS A 15 -7.48 -2.98 13.91
C LYS A 15 -7.25 -1.48 13.79
N LEU A 16 -7.35 -0.94 12.57
CA LEU A 16 -6.97 0.44 12.23
C LEU A 16 -8.17 1.38 11.98
N GLY A 17 -9.37 0.83 12.00
CA GLY A 17 -10.61 1.55 11.72
C GLY A 17 -10.94 1.69 10.23
N VAL A 18 -12.23 1.86 9.94
CA VAL A 18 -12.78 1.93 8.57
C VAL A 18 -12.16 3.07 7.77
N ARG A 19 -12.09 4.27 8.34
CA ARG A 19 -11.55 5.45 7.66
C ARG A 19 -10.10 5.27 7.22
N SER A 20 -9.28 4.61 8.05
CA SER A 20 -7.86 4.37 7.76
C SER A 20 -7.65 3.42 6.59
N THR A 21 -8.51 2.42 6.43
CA THR A 21 -8.40 1.39 5.40
C THR A 21 -9.17 1.75 4.13
N TYR A 22 -10.39 2.27 4.24
CA TYR A 22 -11.25 2.60 3.09
C TYR A 22 -10.68 3.70 2.19
N ARG A 23 -10.03 4.72 2.76
CA ARG A 23 -9.31 5.71 1.96
C ARG A 23 -8.15 5.14 1.14
N ARG A 24 -7.81 3.87 1.35
CA ARG A 24 -6.79 3.15 0.58
C ARG A 24 -7.37 2.37 -0.60
N ILE A 25 -8.68 2.38 -0.76
CA ILE A 25 -9.36 1.72 -1.87
C ILE A 25 -9.80 2.79 -2.84
N LEU A 26 -9.38 2.67 -4.08
CA LEU A 26 -9.82 3.49 -5.21
C LEU A 26 -10.69 2.64 -6.12
N ILE A 27 -11.80 3.20 -6.58
CA ILE A 27 -12.79 2.51 -7.41
C ILE A 27 -13.08 3.37 -8.64
N SER A 28 -12.89 2.80 -9.82
CA SER A 28 -13.38 3.37 -11.06
C SER A 28 -14.62 2.59 -11.50
N GLN A 29 -15.77 3.26 -11.58
CA GLN A 29 -16.98 2.68 -12.13
C GLN A 29 -16.89 2.60 -13.65
N GLU A 30 -16.30 3.59 -14.28
CA GLU A 30 -16.10 3.67 -15.74
C GLU A 30 -15.24 2.51 -16.25
N HIS A 31 -14.04 2.35 -15.70
CA HIS A 31 -13.11 1.30 -16.11
C HIS A 31 -13.27 -0.01 -15.32
N ARG A 32 -14.27 -0.09 -14.45
CA ARG A 32 -14.67 -1.28 -13.67
C ARG A 32 -13.50 -1.92 -12.92
N PHE A 33 -12.69 -1.11 -12.22
CA PHE A 33 -11.61 -1.63 -11.38
C PHE A 33 -11.69 -1.18 -9.92
N ILE A 34 -11.02 -1.95 -9.06
CA ILE A 34 -10.76 -1.64 -7.66
C ILE A 34 -9.26 -1.74 -7.42
N PHE A 35 -8.63 -0.64 -7.04
CA PHE A 35 -7.23 -0.62 -6.62
C PHE A 35 -7.12 -0.54 -5.09
N HIS A 36 -6.67 -1.60 -4.45
CA HIS A 36 -6.40 -1.60 -3.01
C HIS A 36 -4.95 -1.23 -2.74
N ARG A 37 -4.73 -0.02 -2.28
CA ARG A 37 -3.41 0.56 -2.07
C ARG A 37 -2.79 0.07 -0.76
N ILE A 38 -1.65 -0.57 -0.85
CA ILE A 38 -0.85 -0.96 0.32
C ILE A 38 0.25 0.09 0.54
N PRO A 39 0.31 0.78 1.70
CA PRO A 39 1.37 1.74 1.98
C PRO A 39 2.76 1.13 1.83
N LYS A 40 3.70 1.92 1.30
CA LYS A 40 5.09 1.53 1.01
C LYS A 40 5.25 0.48 -0.10
N ALA A 41 4.19 0.22 -0.87
CA ALA A 41 4.18 -0.62 -2.08
C ALA A 41 3.91 0.24 -3.34
N ALA A 42 4.79 1.18 -3.64
CA ALA A 42 4.83 2.02 -4.84
C ALA A 42 3.52 2.79 -5.18
N ASN A 43 2.68 3.09 -4.19
CA ASN A 43 1.36 3.70 -4.41
C ASN A 43 1.38 4.98 -5.26
N SER A 44 2.36 5.86 -5.07
CA SER A 44 2.46 7.12 -5.83
C SER A 44 2.73 6.85 -7.31
N THR A 45 3.69 5.97 -7.61
CA THR A 45 4.01 5.54 -8.97
C THR A 45 2.78 4.94 -9.66
N ILE A 46 2.11 4.00 -9.00
CA ILE A 46 0.93 3.33 -9.56
C ILE A 46 -0.19 4.33 -9.84
N ILE A 47 -0.53 5.19 -8.85
CA ILE A 47 -1.57 6.21 -9.03
C ILE A 47 -1.24 7.15 -10.19
N LYS A 48 -0.01 7.64 -10.26
CA LYS A 48 0.42 8.54 -11.34
C LYS A 48 0.30 7.86 -12.71
N THR A 49 0.72 6.61 -12.80
CA THR A 49 0.60 5.84 -14.04
C THR A 49 -0.86 5.62 -14.44
N LEU A 50 -1.73 5.26 -13.48
CA LEU A 50 -3.16 5.12 -13.74
C LEU A 50 -3.78 6.43 -14.23
N LEU A 51 -3.48 7.55 -13.59
CA LEU A 51 -4.01 8.86 -13.97
C LEU A 51 -3.48 9.32 -15.34
N ALA A 52 -2.21 9.04 -15.64
CA ALA A 52 -1.58 9.43 -16.91
C ALA A 52 -2.01 8.55 -18.10
N MET A 53 -2.49 7.34 -17.83
CA MET A 53 -2.93 6.39 -18.84
C MET A 53 -4.45 6.32 -19.00
N ASP A 54 -5.21 6.86 -18.07
CA ASP A 54 -6.67 6.88 -18.11
C ASP A 54 -7.14 7.79 -19.27
N PRO A 55 -7.77 7.24 -20.31
CA PRO A 55 -8.15 8.01 -21.51
C PRO A 55 -9.21 9.08 -21.23
N MET A 56 -9.88 9.02 -20.07
CA MET A 56 -10.91 9.97 -19.64
C MET A 56 -10.32 11.13 -18.83
N ILE A 57 -9.01 11.11 -18.55
CA ILE A 57 -8.35 12.07 -17.66
C ILE A 57 -7.27 12.84 -18.43
N ASP A 58 -7.46 14.13 -18.58
CA ASP A 58 -6.37 15.02 -18.99
C ASP A 58 -5.49 15.37 -17.77
N TYR A 59 -4.60 14.44 -17.44
CA TYR A 59 -3.76 14.56 -16.26
C TYR A 59 -2.64 15.59 -16.42
N GLY A 60 -2.14 15.78 -17.63
CA GLY A 60 -0.98 16.65 -17.93
C GLY A 60 -1.29 18.14 -17.81
N SER A 61 -2.46 18.58 -18.25
CA SER A 61 -2.86 20.00 -18.28
C SER A 61 -3.47 20.49 -16.97
N ALA A 62 -3.91 19.60 -16.09
CA ALA A 62 -4.74 19.96 -14.96
C ALA A 62 -3.99 20.50 -13.72
N GLY A 63 -2.66 20.46 -13.67
CA GLY A 63 -1.87 20.97 -12.53
C GLY A 63 -2.19 20.36 -11.16
N TYR A 64 -2.90 19.22 -11.12
CA TYR A 64 -3.30 18.59 -9.89
C TYR A 64 -2.16 17.88 -9.17
N SER A 65 -2.05 18.07 -7.86
CA SER A 65 -1.28 17.12 -7.04
C SER A 65 -1.94 15.73 -7.10
N ASP A 66 -1.15 14.66 -7.07
CA ASP A 66 -1.65 13.27 -7.13
C ASP A 66 -2.76 12.96 -6.13
N SER A 67 -2.72 13.60 -4.96
CA SER A 67 -3.74 13.39 -3.93
C SER A 67 -5.08 14.01 -4.29
N LYS A 68 -5.08 15.18 -4.95
CA LYS A 68 -6.31 15.84 -5.44
C LYS A 68 -6.86 15.12 -6.65
N ALA A 69 -6.01 14.79 -7.64
CA ALA A 69 -6.41 14.10 -8.86
C ALA A 69 -7.10 12.75 -8.56
N LYS A 70 -6.46 11.87 -7.78
CA LYS A 70 -7.05 10.56 -7.48
C LYS A 70 -8.41 10.64 -6.77
N ASN A 71 -8.61 11.64 -5.89
CA ASN A 71 -9.88 11.81 -5.18
C ASN A 71 -10.96 12.50 -6.03
N LYS A 72 -10.54 13.15 -7.14
CA LYS A 72 -11.47 13.72 -8.12
C LYS A 72 -11.99 12.66 -9.10
N PHE A 73 -11.11 11.76 -9.54
CA PHE A 73 -11.43 10.81 -10.62
C PHE A 73 -11.80 9.42 -10.13
N TYR A 74 -11.41 9.04 -8.93
CA TYR A 74 -11.70 7.72 -8.37
C TYR A 74 -12.47 7.82 -7.06
N LEU A 75 -13.45 6.94 -6.91
CA LEU A 75 -14.32 6.84 -5.73
C LEU A 75 -13.65 6.04 -4.61
N HIS A 76 -14.17 6.22 -3.41
CA HIS A 76 -13.87 5.38 -2.26
C HIS A 76 -15.10 4.54 -1.87
N PRO A 77 -14.96 3.49 -1.05
CA PRO A 77 -16.11 2.67 -0.63
C PRO A 77 -17.28 3.43 0.03
N TRP A 78 -17.00 4.56 0.67
CA TRP A 78 -18.06 5.39 1.27
C TRP A 78 -18.81 6.26 0.27
N ASP A 79 -18.31 6.40 -0.95
CA ASP A 79 -18.97 7.15 -2.04
C ASP A 79 -19.99 6.27 -2.79
N LEU A 80 -20.01 4.96 -2.50
CA LEU A 80 -20.90 3.98 -3.14
C LEU A 80 -22.06 3.58 -2.23
N SER A 81 -23.21 3.27 -2.83
CA SER A 81 -24.28 2.55 -2.14
C SER A 81 -23.80 1.12 -1.77
N ILE A 82 -24.49 0.46 -0.83
CA ILE A 82 -24.20 -0.93 -0.47
C ILE A 82 -24.36 -1.84 -1.70
N ARG A 83 -25.40 -1.64 -2.50
CA ARG A 83 -25.67 -2.40 -3.72
C ARG A 83 -24.52 -2.26 -4.73
N ASP A 84 -24.07 -1.03 -4.99
CA ASP A 84 -22.98 -0.77 -5.94
C ASP A 84 -21.65 -1.31 -5.42
N SER A 85 -21.39 -1.23 -4.13
CA SER A 85 -20.22 -1.82 -3.49
C SER A 85 -20.17 -3.34 -3.63
N VAL A 86 -21.31 -4.02 -3.44
CA VAL A 86 -21.41 -5.47 -3.64
C VAL A 86 -21.22 -5.83 -5.11
N SER A 87 -21.84 -5.06 -6.02
CA SER A 87 -21.67 -5.23 -7.46
C SER A 87 -20.22 -5.03 -7.89
N ALA A 88 -19.60 -3.93 -7.49
CA ALA A 88 -18.20 -3.67 -7.79
C ALA A 88 -17.29 -4.79 -7.27
N ARG A 89 -17.52 -5.24 -6.04
CA ARG A 89 -16.73 -6.31 -5.41
C ARG A 89 -16.81 -7.65 -6.14
N ARG A 90 -17.92 -7.94 -6.81
CA ARG A 90 -18.14 -9.16 -7.57
C ARG A 90 -17.65 -9.09 -9.01
N ASN A 91 -17.78 -7.91 -9.65
CA ASN A 91 -17.72 -7.77 -11.09
C ASN A 91 -16.56 -6.93 -11.61
N PHE A 92 -15.85 -6.17 -10.73
CA PHE A 92 -14.76 -5.30 -11.14
C PHE A 92 -13.42 -6.02 -11.02
N TYR A 93 -12.46 -5.62 -11.85
CA TYR A 93 -11.09 -6.10 -11.78
C TYR A 93 -10.43 -5.57 -10.49
N TYR A 94 -10.29 -6.44 -9.51
CA TYR A 94 -9.76 -6.08 -8.20
C TYR A 94 -8.26 -6.39 -8.14
N PHE A 95 -7.44 -5.37 -7.94
CA PHE A 95 -6.00 -5.56 -7.86
C PHE A 95 -5.36 -4.80 -6.69
N CYS A 96 -4.18 -5.23 -6.33
CA CYS A 96 -3.28 -4.54 -5.41
C CYS A 96 -1.83 -4.79 -5.85
N PHE A 97 -0.92 -3.99 -5.28
CA PHE A 97 0.51 -4.25 -5.37
C PHE A 97 1.06 -4.49 -3.97
N THR A 98 1.89 -5.51 -3.86
CA THR A 98 2.61 -5.88 -2.65
C THR A 98 4.10 -5.60 -2.82
N ARG A 99 4.82 -5.55 -1.72
CA ARG A 99 6.27 -5.38 -1.70
C ARG A 99 6.89 -6.39 -0.77
N ASN A 100 8.13 -6.78 -1.04
CA ASN A 100 8.87 -7.63 -0.14
C ASN A 100 8.81 -7.07 1.31
N PRO A 101 8.38 -7.86 2.30
CA PRO A 101 8.20 -7.40 3.67
C PRO A 101 9.44 -6.78 4.30
N PHE A 102 10.64 -7.25 3.95
CA PHE A 102 11.89 -6.66 4.44
C PHE A 102 12.09 -5.24 3.91
N ASP A 103 11.93 -5.03 2.61
CA ASP A 103 12.00 -3.69 2.01
C ASP A 103 10.91 -2.76 2.50
N ARG A 104 9.70 -3.30 2.66
CA ARG A 104 8.57 -2.52 3.12
C ARG A 104 8.76 -2.06 4.55
N THR A 105 9.28 -2.91 5.43
CA THR A 105 9.59 -2.59 6.84
C THR A 105 10.66 -1.51 6.92
N LEU A 106 11.77 -1.70 6.21
CA LEU A 106 12.84 -0.70 6.14
C LEU A 106 12.35 0.62 5.54
N SER A 107 11.56 0.57 4.46
CA SER A 107 10.97 1.77 3.86
C SER A 107 10.02 2.50 4.80
N SER A 108 9.31 1.78 5.67
CA SER A 108 8.45 2.38 6.68
C SER A 108 9.24 3.07 7.77
N TYR A 109 10.30 2.45 8.24
CA TYR A 109 11.22 3.03 9.21
C TYR A 109 11.86 4.32 8.66
N LEU A 110 12.52 4.26 7.51
CA LEU A 110 13.20 5.40 6.89
C LEU A 110 12.29 6.59 6.56
N ASP A 111 11.01 6.34 6.33
CA ASP A 111 10.04 7.40 6.00
C ASP A 111 9.32 7.96 7.23
N LYS A 112 9.08 7.16 8.26
CA LYS A 112 8.18 7.51 9.36
C LYS A 112 8.86 7.77 10.71
N PHE A 113 10.12 7.36 10.86
CA PHE A 113 10.89 7.61 12.07
C PHE A 113 11.91 8.73 11.83
N LYS A 114 11.40 9.91 11.59
CA LYS A 114 12.16 11.16 11.41
C LYS A 114 11.45 12.30 12.15
N GLU A 115 12.20 13.32 12.52
CA GLU A 115 11.66 14.46 13.25
C GLU A 115 10.43 15.07 12.57
N GLY A 116 9.46 15.45 13.38
CA GLY A 116 8.18 15.99 12.92
C GLY A 116 7.14 14.95 12.47
N ASP A 117 7.48 13.66 12.30
CA ASP A 117 6.47 12.64 11.98
C ASP A 117 5.73 12.19 13.26
N LYS A 118 4.41 12.16 13.18
CA LYS A 118 3.54 11.76 14.30
C LYS A 118 3.77 10.31 14.78
N ARG A 119 4.40 9.44 13.98
CA ARG A 119 4.71 8.06 14.38
C ARG A 119 5.91 8.05 15.31
N LEU A 120 6.90 8.89 15.08
CA LEU A 120 7.99 9.10 16.01
C LEU A 120 7.48 9.66 17.33
N LEU A 121 6.61 10.68 17.31
CA LEU A 121 6.00 11.21 18.52
C LEU A 121 5.21 10.15 19.30
N LYS A 122 4.44 9.29 18.60
CA LYS A 122 3.73 8.18 19.23
C LYS A 122 4.70 7.14 19.83
N TYR A 123 5.79 6.83 19.14
CA TYR A 123 6.84 5.93 19.63
C TYR A 123 7.45 6.48 20.92
N ARG A 124 7.91 7.73 20.91
CA ARG A 124 8.49 8.42 22.06
C ARG A 124 7.56 8.37 23.28
N LYS A 125 6.29 8.74 23.08
CA LYS A 125 5.28 8.68 24.16
C LYS A 125 5.11 7.28 24.75
N LYS A 126 5.23 6.23 23.93
CA LYS A 126 5.02 4.85 24.36
C LYS A 126 6.26 4.23 25.01
N THR A 127 7.44 4.62 24.58
CA THR A 127 8.71 4.04 25.04
C THR A 127 9.41 4.86 26.13
N GLY A 128 9.02 6.13 26.29
CA GLY A 128 9.71 7.08 27.16
C GLY A 128 11.06 7.59 26.60
N SER A 129 11.40 7.27 25.33
CA SER A 129 12.63 7.70 24.68
C SER A 129 12.40 8.99 23.90
N ASP A 130 13.30 9.95 24.02
CA ASP A 130 13.28 11.20 23.23
C ASP A 130 14.07 11.08 21.92
N GLU A 131 14.76 9.99 21.70
CA GLU A 131 15.59 9.78 20.53
C GLU A 131 14.82 9.16 19.35
N VAL A 132 15.38 9.31 18.15
CA VAL A 132 14.95 8.56 16.97
C VAL A 132 15.50 7.13 17.14
N PRO A 133 14.63 6.09 17.17
CA PRO A 133 15.12 4.74 17.37
C PRO A 133 16.02 4.28 16.23
N SER A 134 16.99 3.44 16.53
CA SER A 134 17.68 2.62 15.54
C SER A 134 16.70 1.65 14.85
N PHE A 135 17.11 1.04 13.75
CA PHE A 135 16.28 0.07 13.06
C PHE A 135 16.00 -1.18 13.92
N ASP A 136 16.96 -1.60 14.75
CA ASP A 136 16.77 -2.69 15.73
C ASP A 136 15.69 -2.35 16.76
N GLU A 137 15.77 -1.15 17.33
CA GLU A 137 14.76 -0.68 18.30
C GLU A 137 13.38 -0.55 17.69
N PHE A 138 13.29 -0.12 16.41
CA PHE A 138 12.03 -0.13 15.68
C PHE A 138 11.48 -1.55 15.51
N VAL A 139 12.31 -2.53 15.13
CA VAL A 139 11.87 -3.93 15.03
C VAL A 139 11.43 -4.45 16.39
N ARG A 140 12.16 -4.15 17.47
CA ARG A 140 11.78 -4.49 18.85
C ARG A 140 10.44 -3.87 19.26
N TYR A 141 10.18 -2.63 18.87
CA TYR A 141 8.88 -1.99 19.07
C TYR A 141 7.76 -2.74 18.34
N LEU A 142 7.99 -3.20 17.10
CA LEU A 142 7.01 -4.01 16.38
C LEU A 142 6.70 -5.32 17.11
N GLU A 143 7.72 -6.00 17.65
CA GLU A 143 7.60 -7.26 18.42
C GLU A 143 6.80 -7.06 19.71
N LYS A 144 6.98 -5.92 20.37
CA LYS A 144 6.28 -5.55 21.61
C LYS A 144 4.84 -5.01 21.38
N GLY A 145 4.22 -5.32 20.24
CA GLY A 145 2.83 -4.99 19.94
C GLY A 145 2.64 -3.79 18.98
N GLY A 146 3.70 -3.07 18.61
CA GLY A 146 3.63 -1.96 17.67
C GLY A 146 3.23 -2.36 16.24
N LEU A 147 3.38 -3.65 15.89
CA LEU A 147 3.12 -4.17 14.54
C LEU A 147 1.74 -3.81 13.98
N HIS A 148 0.72 -3.74 14.83
CA HIS A 148 -0.66 -3.50 14.41
C HIS A 148 -1.13 -2.05 14.60
N GLU A 149 -0.23 -1.13 14.93
CA GLU A 149 -0.60 0.24 15.32
C GLU A 149 -0.63 1.23 14.16
N ASP A 150 0.01 0.92 13.03
CA ASP A 150 0.00 1.81 11.87
C ASP A 150 -0.06 1.03 10.55
N ILE A 151 -0.79 1.62 9.60
CA ILE A 151 -1.03 1.02 8.27
C ILE A 151 0.25 0.90 7.42
N HIS A 152 1.32 1.64 7.75
CA HIS A 152 2.56 1.62 6.96
C HIS A 152 3.37 0.35 7.19
N TRP A 153 3.21 -0.31 8.34
CA TRP A 153 3.96 -1.53 8.66
C TRP A 153 3.11 -2.73 9.10
N ILE A 154 1.81 -2.57 9.34
CA ILE A 154 0.93 -3.74 9.55
C ILE A 154 1.10 -4.77 8.41
N PRO A 155 1.04 -6.08 8.65
CA PRO A 155 1.15 -7.09 7.59
C PRO A 155 0.21 -6.81 6.42
N GLN A 156 0.72 -6.96 5.19
CA GLN A 156 -0.03 -6.67 3.96
C GLN A 156 -1.28 -7.56 3.84
N THR A 157 -1.13 -8.83 4.22
CA THR A 157 -2.24 -9.80 4.26
C THR A 157 -3.35 -9.44 5.24
N MET A 158 -3.14 -8.48 6.14
CA MET A 158 -4.20 -7.95 6.99
C MET A 158 -4.93 -6.77 6.34
N ILE A 159 -4.28 -6.05 5.43
CA ILE A 159 -4.86 -4.88 4.74
C ILE A 159 -5.80 -5.34 3.62
N ILE A 160 -5.36 -6.29 2.81
CA ILE A 160 -6.11 -6.79 1.64
C ILE A 160 -7.10 -7.90 2.03
N PRO A 161 -8.15 -8.14 1.24
CA PRO A 161 -8.96 -9.36 1.37
C PRO A 161 -8.11 -10.61 1.10
N ALA A 162 -8.69 -11.79 1.36
CA ALA A 162 -8.00 -13.06 1.06
C ALA A 162 -7.49 -13.06 -0.39
N PRO A 163 -6.23 -13.47 -0.64
CA PRO A 163 -5.60 -13.34 -1.97
C PRO A 163 -6.46 -13.89 -3.12
N LYS A 164 -7.12 -15.05 -2.94
CA LYS A 164 -8.05 -15.64 -3.94
C LYS A 164 -9.30 -14.79 -4.24
N LYS A 165 -9.54 -13.71 -3.52
CA LYS A 165 -10.63 -12.74 -3.79
C LYS A 165 -10.13 -11.51 -4.55
N ILE A 166 -8.86 -11.51 -4.95
CA ILE A 166 -8.20 -10.43 -5.69
C ILE A 166 -7.89 -10.97 -7.08
N SER A 167 -8.25 -10.22 -8.11
CA SER A 167 -8.03 -10.63 -9.50
C SER A 167 -6.55 -10.63 -9.88
N PHE A 168 -5.77 -9.69 -9.30
CA PHE A 168 -4.34 -9.58 -9.57
C PHE A 168 -3.59 -9.01 -8.37
N ILE A 169 -2.48 -9.65 -8.00
CA ILE A 169 -1.53 -9.18 -6.98
C ILE A 169 -0.19 -8.94 -7.66
N GLY A 170 0.08 -7.68 -7.99
CA GLY A 170 1.36 -7.25 -8.54
C GLY A 170 2.44 -7.15 -7.46
N LYS A 171 3.70 -7.23 -7.88
CA LYS A 171 4.89 -7.08 -7.04
C LYS A 171 5.66 -5.82 -7.42
N VAL A 172 6.02 -5.01 -6.42
CA VAL A 172 6.84 -3.80 -6.66
C VAL A 172 8.17 -4.14 -7.31
N GLU A 173 8.72 -5.29 -7.00
CA GLU A 173 9.95 -5.84 -7.55
C GLU A 173 9.85 -6.17 -9.06
N LYS A 174 8.62 -6.28 -9.57
CA LYS A 174 8.29 -6.51 -10.99
C LYS A 174 7.37 -5.42 -11.55
N ILE A 175 7.46 -4.21 -11.00
CA ILE A 175 6.47 -3.14 -11.23
C ILE A 175 6.26 -2.81 -12.70
N GLU A 176 7.30 -2.87 -13.52
CA GLU A 176 7.23 -2.60 -14.96
C GLU A 176 6.24 -3.56 -15.65
N ASN A 177 6.46 -4.86 -15.47
CA ASN A 177 5.65 -5.90 -16.12
C ASN A 177 4.25 -5.98 -15.51
N ASP A 178 4.17 -5.94 -14.18
CA ASP A 178 2.92 -6.13 -13.46
C ASP A 178 1.98 -4.93 -13.64
N LEU A 179 2.54 -3.70 -13.71
CA LEU A 179 1.74 -2.51 -13.97
C LEU A 179 1.29 -2.42 -15.43
N ARG A 180 2.13 -2.87 -16.38
CA ARG A 180 1.74 -3.04 -17.77
C ARG A 180 0.53 -3.97 -17.88
N ALA A 181 0.59 -5.16 -17.31
CA ALA A 181 -0.52 -6.12 -17.34
C ALA A 181 -1.82 -5.56 -16.74
N VAL A 182 -1.72 -4.79 -15.66
CA VAL A 182 -2.88 -4.12 -15.05
C VAL A 182 -3.45 -3.06 -15.99
N THR A 183 -2.60 -2.17 -16.52
CA THR A 183 -3.08 -1.04 -17.36
C THR A 183 -3.65 -1.50 -18.69
N GLU A 184 -3.07 -2.50 -19.35
CA GLU A 184 -3.63 -3.14 -20.54
C GLU A 184 -5.01 -3.78 -20.28
N LYS A 185 -5.20 -4.32 -19.07
CA LYS A 185 -6.48 -4.92 -18.68
C LYS A 185 -7.59 -3.89 -18.42
N ILE A 186 -7.24 -2.75 -17.77
CA ILE A 186 -8.25 -1.76 -17.35
C ILE A 186 -8.43 -0.61 -18.34
N PHE A 187 -7.45 -0.38 -19.22
CA PHE A 187 -7.49 0.62 -20.30
C PHE A 187 -7.19 -0.03 -21.65
N PRO A 188 -8.10 -0.85 -22.20
CA PRO A 188 -7.89 -1.52 -23.47
C PRO A 188 -7.58 -0.51 -24.58
N GLY A 189 -6.50 -0.76 -25.33
CA GLY A 189 -6.05 0.12 -26.42
C GLY A 189 -5.15 1.28 -26.03
N ALA A 190 -4.95 1.54 -24.70
CA ALA A 190 -4.01 2.56 -24.27
C ALA A 190 -2.55 2.04 -24.40
N SER A 191 -1.67 2.86 -24.95
CA SER A 191 -0.25 2.52 -25.09
C SER A 191 0.47 2.70 -23.75
N TYR A 192 0.99 1.62 -23.18
CA TYR A 192 1.77 1.66 -21.95
C TYR A 192 3.15 2.30 -22.18
N LYS A 193 3.42 3.39 -21.48
CA LYS A 193 4.67 4.19 -21.58
C LYS A 193 5.64 3.96 -20.41
N GLY A 194 5.41 2.93 -19.64
CA GLY A 194 6.18 2.67 -18.42
C GLY A 194 5.61 3.31 -17.15
N PRO A 195 6.16 2.97 -15.98
CA PRO A 195 5.75 3.57 -14.71
C PRO A 195 6.12 5.05 -14.66
N VAL A 196 5.20 5.90 -14.27
CA VAL A 196 5.48 7.33 -14.04
C VAL A 196 6.27 7.48 -12.74
N ASN A 197 7.60 7.46 -12.87
CA ASN A 197 8.53 7.57 -11.76
C ASN A 197 8.79 9.05 -11.41
N HIS A 198 8.05 9.56 -10.45
CA HIS A 198 8.34 10.83 -9.79
C HIS A 198 8.05 10.71 -8.30
N ASN A 199 8.94 10.02 -7.58
CA ASN A 199 8.81 9.96 -6.13
C ASN A 199 10.04 10.61 -5.46
N PRO A 200 9.97 11.93 -5.16
CA PRO A 200 11.03 12.61 -4.43
C PRO A 200 11.23 12.06 -3.00
N HIS A 201 10.31 11.22 -2.52
CA HIS A 201 10.35 10.57 -1.22
C HIS A 201 10.75 9.08 -1.31
N SER A 202 11.43 8.66 -2.38
CA SER A 202 11.98 7.31 -2.45
C SER A 202 13.02 7.11 -1.34
N THR A 203 12.82 6.07 -0.52
CA THR A 203 13.73 5.75 0.59
C THR A 203 14.95 4.95 0.16
N GLY A 204 14.95 4.40 -1.06
CA GLY A 204 15.99 3.50 -1.54
C GLY A 204 16.15 2.22 -0.69
N ALA A 205 15.09 1.79 0.00
CA ALA A 205 15.18 0.72 0.99
C ALA A 205 15.72 -0.60 0.42
N SER A 206 15.39 -0.95 -0.82
CA SER A 206 15.86 -2.21 -1.43
C SER A 206 17.40 -2.25 -1.56
N GLY A 207 18.02 -1.13 -1.91
CA GLY A 207 19.50 -1.01 -1.99
C GLY A 207 20.19 -0.84 -0.64
N LYS A 208 19.45 -0.77 0.46
CA LYS A 208 20.00 -0.54 1.81
C LYS A 208 19.83 -1.74 2.74
N ARG A 209 19.32 -2.88 2.26
CA ARG A 209 19.07 -4.05 3.11
C ARG A 209 20.32 -4.47 3.88
N GLU A 210 21.43 -4.65 3.20
CA GLU A 210 22.68 -5.15 3.80
C GLU A 210 23.24 -4.22 4.87
N ILE A 211 22.93 -2.93 4.80
CA ILE A 211 23.37 -1.93 5.79
C ILE A 211 22.54 -2.04 7.09
N TYR A 212 21.24 -2.33 6.95
CA TYR A 212 20.31 -2.28 8.08
C TYR A 212 20.00 -3.64 8.69
N TYR A 213 20.13 -4.73 7.92
CA TYR A 213 19.74 -6.05 8.37
C TYR A 213 20.91 -6.93 8.79
N SER A 214 21.03 -7.20 10.07
CA SER A 214 21.83 -8.33 10.56
C SER A 214 21.08 -9.65 10.37
N SER A 215 21.78 -10.79 10.46
CA SER A 215 21.15 -12.11 10.42
C SER A 215 20.05 -12.29 11.48
N ASP A 216 20.20 -11.64 12.64
CA ASP A 216 19.19 -11.64 13.69
C ASP A 216 17.94 -10.85 13.29
N LEU A 217 18.11 -9.63 12.77
CA LEU A 217 17.01 -8.80 12.28
C LEU A 217 16.24 -9.48 11.14
N ILE A 218 16.93 -10.18 10.25
CA ILE A 218 16.29 -10.98 9.18
C ILE A 218 15.34 -12.02 9.82
N ARG A 219 15.80 -12.81 10.80
CA ARG A 219 14.98 -13.83 11.47
C ARG A 219 13.77 -13.21 12.19
N ARG A 220 13.96 -12.08 12.89
CA ARG A 220 12.92 -11.39 13.65
C ARG A 220 11.85 -10.82 12.72
N VAL A 221 12.25 -10.10 11.68
CA VAL A 221 11.31 -9.55 10.67
C VAL A 221 10.59 -10.67 9.91
N ALA A 222 11.29 -11.75 9.55
CA ALA A 222 10.66 -12.92 8.93
C ALA A 222 9.55 -13.52 9.83
N ARG A 223 9.77 -13.58 11.12
CA ARG A 223 8.78 -14.06 12.10
C ARG A 223 7.56 -13.15 12.16
N LEU A 224 7.76 -11.83 12.24
CA LEU A 224 6.70 -10.83 12.28
C LEU A 224 5.80 -10.88 11.04
N PHE A 225 6.42 -11.05 9.85
CA PHE A 225 5.72 -11.03 8.57
C PHE A 225 5.56 -12.41 7.94
N ARG A 226 5.61 -13.49 8.74
CA ARG A 226 5.52 -14.88 8.26
C ARG A 226 4.34 -15.15 7.31
N LYS A 227 3.18 -14.54 7.59
CA LYS A 227 2.00 -14.71 6.71
C LYS A 227 2.19 -14.00 5.37
N ASP A 228 2.76 -12.80 5.36
CA ASP A 228 3.07 -12.07 4.12
C ASP A 228 4.07 -12.86 3.26
N LEU A 229 5.16 -13.32 3.87
CA LEU A 229 6.17 -14.11 3.18
C LEU A 229 5.55 -15.35 2.53
N ARG A 230 4.80 -16.14 3.28
CA ARG A 230 4.18 -17.37 2.81
C ARG A 230 3.09 -17.15 1.76
N LEU A 231 2.14 -16.25 2.03
CA LEU A 231 0.93 -16.10 1.20
C LEU A 231 1.15 -15.22 -0.04
N LEU A 232 2.15 -14.35 -0.02
CA LEU A 232 2.49 -13.47 -1.13
C LEU A 232 3.74 -13.92 -1.88
N GLY A 233 4.33 -15.06 -1.48
CA GLY A 233 5.48 -15.66 -2.16
C GLY A 233 6.73 -14.81 -2.12
N TYR A 234 7.13 -14.35 -0.93
CA TYR A 234 8.35 -13.59 -0.69
C TYR A 234 9.36 -14.36 0.14
N GLY A 235 10.64 -14.06 -0.09
CA GLY A 235 11.79 -14.49 0.71
C GLY A 235 12.77 -13.35 0.94
N TRP A 236 13.93 -13.64 1.52
CA TRP A 236 14.97 -12.63 1.73
C TRP A 236 15.54 -12.10 0.41
N HIS A 237 15.75 -12.98 -0.57
CA HIS A 237 16.44 -12.65 -1.83
C HIS A 237 15.49 -12.24 -2.98
N ASN A 238 14.19 -12.19 -2.76
CA ASN A 238 13.21 -11.84 -3.80
C ASN A 238 12.13 -10.86 -3.34
#